data_efb685d8515661e64f4a732ac6676b30
#
_entry.id   efb685d8515661e64f4a732ac6676b30
#
_cell.length_a   1.000
_cell.length_b   1.000
_cell.length_c   1.000
_cell.angle_alpha   90.00
_cell.angle_beta   90.00
_cell.angle_gamma   90.00
#
_symmetry.space_group_name_H-M   'P 1'
#
loop_
_entity.id
_entity.type
_entity.pdbx_description
1 polymer ?
#
loop_
_entity_poly.entity_id
_entity_poly.type
_entity_poly.pdbx_seq_one_letter_code
_entity_poly.pdbx_strand_id
1 'polypeptide(L)'
;MTLTNLSEAELIASAGGDPWAINQSLQAGNPFQISRLAEAFHGAGRCTAAASEEFAQAQKRFEAAWTHQEGPHPINESEEVQQVTKALGYQSEQLPKIGLDLENVATALAAAQRAGADEIATLDHQLHVLDVLIGAAQKDLTLALPANERDKLEKLINDAHADAVDDVRDALKQMHLIRGMYTDLLDASRGTLARDGYDPSLIWGVDGHQPQRPAPHGAGPSIDGPATPPKMEGQNTGEQDDLDVSIPGTGIALGGDGKHGFPHIHVPGVYDGKNPLPVPQDSRPLPTGTAIGPNGEQYAFYAIVPYHNPDGSPNKSYTSPDTLVVDLRHPETPLFTLQGVSQASGAYDPKSGRMVILGNTQNGQRALWQSAPVNQNSAWGNTLQQQGTFSGAMNGNRESQIVALPKGGFMVVGAGETPNHQTLPIQAVTASTPQGLLAAAPTALVNPKDLPQVYGPTVTGIQEINGKEVISMRVSTYGDGHYDPRTYTTTFTVTP
;
A
#
# COMPACT_ATOMS: atom_id res chain seq x y z
N MET A 1 -12.18 18.65 18.58
CA MET A 1 -12.81 19.85 19.19
C MET A 1 -14.09 20.18 18.43
N THR A 2 -15.13 20.77 19.06
CA THR A 2 -16.35 21.20 18.36
C THR A 2 -16.47 22.71 18.55
N LEU A 3 -16.18 23.47 17.49
CA LEU A 3 -16.38 24.92 17.42
C LEU A 3 -17.78 25.18 16.86
N THR A 4 -18.46 26.23 17.37
CA THR A 4 -19.82 26.57 16.97
C THR A 4 -19.88 27.86 16.15
N ASN A 5 -19.00 28.79 16.45
CA ASN A 5 -18.96 30.13 15.86
C ASN A 5 -17.69 30.34 14.99
N LEU A 6 -16.71 29.49 15.14
CA LEU A 6 -15.50 29.43 14.32
C LEU A 6 -15.54 28.19 13.42
N SER A 7 -15.03 28.30 12.19
CA SER A 7 -14.90 27.21 11.23
C SER A 7 -13.45 26.77 11.16
N GLU A 8 -13.14 25.54 11.59
CA GLU A 8 -11.79 24.94 11.49
C GLU A 8 -11.26 24.99 10.04
N ALA A 9 -12.12 24.67 9.05
CA ALA A 9 -11.72 24.69 7.63
C ALA A 9 -11.35 26.11 7.15
N GLU A 10 -12.05 27.14 7.60
CA GLU A 10 -11.73 28.54 7.26
C GLU A 10 -10.45 29.01 7.95
N LEU A 11 -10.24 28.61 9.21
CA LEU A 11 -9.01 28.90 9.94
C LEU A 11 -7.79 28.27 9.28
N ILE A 12 -7.86 26.99 8.90
CA ILE A 12 -6.81 26.26 8.16
C ILE A 12 -6.50 26.98 6.84
N ALA A 13 -7.52 27.34 6.07
CA ALA A 13 -7.35 28.03 4.80
C ALA A 13 -6.67 29.40 4.98
N SER A 14 -7.07 30.16 6.02
CA SER A 14 -6.53 31.49 6.32
C SER A 14 -5.14 31.46 6.94
N ALA A 15 -4.80 30.42 7.69
CA ALA A 15 -3.47 30.21 8.26
C ALA A 15 -2.45 29.69 7.24
N GLY A 16 -2.92 29.12 6.12
CA GLY A 16 -2.08 28.60 5.05
C GLY A 16 -1.60 27.16 5.27
N GLY A 17 -2.18 26.40 6.22
CA GLY A 17 -1.86 25.01 6.48
C GLY A 17 -2.59 24.46 7.70
N ASP A 18 -2.49 23.14 7.90
CA ASP A 18 -3.24 22.38 8.90
C ASP A 18 -2.29 21.85 10.00
N PRO A 19 -2.23 22.46 11.21
CA PRO A 19 -1.40 22.00 12.31
C PRO A 19 -1.90 20.67 12.89
N TRP A 20 -3.22 20.39 12.87
CA TRP A 20 -3.80 19.13 13.36
C TRP A 20 -3.37 17.95 12.48
N ALA A 21 -3.35 18.12 11.15
CA ALA A 21 -2.87 17.10 10.21
C ALA A 21 -1.38 16.78 10.43
N ILE A 22 -0.55 17.79 10.73
CA ILE A 22 0.88 17.55 11.04
C ILE A 22 0.99 16.74 12.33
N ASN A 23 0.27 17.11 13.39
CA ASN A 23 0.25 16.34 14.64
C ASN A 23 -0.24 14.91 14.41
N GLN A 24 -1.34 14.74 13.69
CA GLN A 24 -1.87 13.40 13.37
C GLN A 24 -0.82 12.53 12.65
N SER A 25 -0.07 13.12 11.71
CA SER A 25 1.03 12.43 11.04
C SER A 25 2.14 11.98 12.02
N LEU A 26 2.49 12.80 13.00
CA LEU A 26 3.45 12.42 14.05
C LEU A 26 2.90 11.32 14.96
N GLN A 27 1.63 11.43 15.36
CA GLN A 27 0.96 10.45 16.23
C GLN A 27 0.77 9.07 15.55
N ALA A 28 0.80 9.01 14.22
CA ALA A 28 0.71 7.76 13.46
C ALA A 28 1.97 6.88 13.61
N GLY A 29 3.11 7.46 14.00
CA GLY A 29 4.33 6.70 14.28
C GLY A 29 4.22 5.86 15.56
N ASN A 30 4.96 4.75 15.63
CA ASN A 30 4.95 3.87 16.79
C ASN A 30 6.35 3.74 17.40
N PRO A 31 6.71 4.58 18.40
CA PRO A 31 8.03 4.53 19.06
C PRO A 31 8.33 3.18 19.69
N PHE A 32 7.30 2.50 20.24
CA PHE A 32 7.47 1.20 20.87
C PHE A 32 7.89 0.11 19.87
N GLN A 33 7.32 0.11 18.66
CA GLN A 33 7.74 -0.83 17.62
C GLN A 33 9.19 -0.58 17.18
N ILE A 34 9.60 0.68 17.08
CA ILE A 34 10.98 1.05 16.76
C ILE A 34 11.93 0.57 17.88
N SER A 35 11.58 0.78 19.16
CA SER A 35 12.36 0.28 20.30
C SER A 35 12.48 -1.24 20.30
N ARG A 36 11.42 -1.97 19.99
CA ARG A 36 11.48 -3.44 19.87
C ARG A 36 12.39 -3.90 18.73
N LEU A 37 12.41 -3.15 17.63
CA LEU A 37 13.34 -3.42 16.53
C LEU A 37 14.79 -3.16 16.98
N ALA A 38 15.03 -2.09 17.71
CA ALA A 38 16.33 -1.80 18.31
C ALA A 38 16.83 -2.94 19.21
N GLU A 39 15.97 -3.45 20.11
CA GLU A 39 16.29 -4.61 20.95
C GLU A 39 16.64 -5.85 20.13
N ALA A 40 15.95 -6.09 19.00
CA ALA A 40 16.26 -7.20 18.11
C ALA A 40 17.66 -7.05 17.48
N PHE A 41 18.04 -5.84 17.06
CA PHE A 41 19.40 -5.56 16.55
C PHE A 41 20.47 -5.74 17.61
N HIS A 42 20.24 -5.28 18.85
CA HIS A 42 21.16 -5.54 19.98
C HIS A 42 21.27 -7.04 20.28
N GLY A 43 20.14 -7.78 20.24
CA GLY A 43 20.11 -9.23 20.40
C GLY A 43 20.92 -9.94 19.31
N ALA A 44 20.70 -9.58 18.06
CA ALA A 44 21.43 -10.12 16.92
C ALA A 44 22.94 -9.84 17.03
N GLY A 45 23.33 -8.62 17.41
CA GLY A 45 24.72 -8.25 17.63
C GLY A 45 25.40 -9.12 18.69
N ARG A 46 24.73 -9.38 19.83
CA ARG A 46 25.24 -10.28 20.87
C ARG A 46 25.41 -11.72 20.37
N CYS A 47 24.43 -12.23 19.62
CA CYS A 47 24.52 -13.58 19.05
C CYS A 47 25.67 -13.69 18.05
N THR A 48 25.86 -12.67 17.20
CA THR A 48 26.93 -12.64 16.21
C THR A 48 28.29 -12.54 16.87
N ALA A 49 28.42 -11.75 17.95
CA ALA A 49 29.68 -11.67 18.74
C ALA A 49 30.01 -13.02 19.36
N ALA A 50 29.06 -13.72 19.97
CA ALA A 50 29.25 -15.05 20.53
C ALA A 50 29.67 -16.07 19.43
N ALA A 51 29.01 -16.05 18.28
CA ALA A 51 29.39 -16.91 17.15
C ALA A 51 30.80 -16.60 16.63
N SER A 52 31.19 -15.33 16.57
CA SER A 52 32.55 -14.90 16.19
C SER A 52 33.60 -15.43 17.14
N GLU A 53 33.34 -15.38 18.48
CA GLU A 53 34.24 -15.90 19.50
C GLU A 53 34.37 -17.42 19.43
N GLU A 54 33.27 -18.16 19.28
CA GLU A 54 33.30 -19.62 19.12
C GLU A 54 34.04 -20.04 17.86
N PHE A 55 33.84 -19.29 16.76
CA PHE A 55 34.55 -19.52 15.52
C PHE A 55 36.06 -19.31 15.67
N ALA A 56 36.46 -18.23 16.33
CA ALA A 56 37.89 -17.97 16.64
C ALA A 56 38.50 -19.06 17.55
N GLN A 57 37.73 -19.59 18.51
CA GLN A 57 38.17 -20.71 19.33
C GLN A 57 38.31 -22.00 18.50
N ALA A 58 37.39 -22.24 17.57
CA ALA A 58 37.51 -23.38 16.66
C ALA A 58 38.76 -23.28 15.78
N GLN A 59 39.05 -22.10 15.21
CA GLN A 59 40.27 -21.85 14.45
C GLN A 59 41.55 -22.17 15.30
N LYS A 60 41.60 -21.70 16.54
CA LYS A 60 42.73 -22.01 17.44
C LYS A 60 42.88 -23.51 17.72
N ARG A 61 41.76 -24.24 17.88
CA ARG A 61 41.77 -25.70 18.04
C ARG A 61 42.29 -26.41 16.81
N PHE A 62 41.89 -25.95 15.61
CA PHE A 62 42.43 -26.48 14.34
C PHE A 62 43.92 -26.20 14.22
N GLU A 63 44.40 -25.02 14.53
CA GLU A 63 45.84 -24.70 14.58
C GLU A 63 46.59 -25.62 15.50
N ALA A 64 46.12 -25.82 16.74
CA ALA A 64 46.75 -26.70 17.73
C ALA A 64 46.74 -28.18 17.32
N ALA A 65 45.74 -28.63 16.53
CA ALA A 65 45.66 -29.98 16.07
C ALA A 65 46.46 -30.22 14.75
N TRP A 66 46.92 -29.17 14.10
CA TRP A 66 47.70 -29.26 12.86
C TRP A 66 49.13 -29.68 13.15
N THR A 67 49.48 -30.89 12.77
CA THR A 67 50.81 -31.51 13.06
C THR A 67 51.84 -31.38 11.94
N HIS A 68 51.46 -30.80 10.78
CA HIS A 68 52.36 -30.57 9.68
C HIS A 68 53.19 -29.30 9.89
N GLN A 69 54.48 -29.41 9.96
CA GLN A 69 55.39 -28.32 10.34
C GLN A 69 55.76 -27.38 9.17
N GLU A 70 55.39 -27.67 7.93
CA GLU A 70 55.77 -26.86 6.78
C GLU A 70 54.57 -26.62 5.86
N GLY A 71 54.13 -25.35 5.77
CA GLY A 71 53.11 -24.84 4.88
C GLY A 71 51.94 -24.09 5.52
N PRO A 72 51.19 -23.29 4.75
CA PRO A 72 50.03 -22.56 5.26
C PRO A 72 48.93 -23.50 5.77
N HIS A 73 48.25 -23.11 6.82
CA HIS A 73 47.14 -23.88 7.40
C HIS A 73 45.93 -23.90 6.42
N PRO A 74 45.62 -25.03 5.75
CA PRO A 74 44.74 -25.03 4.58
C PRO A 74 43.27 -24.67 4.92
N ILE A 75 42.86 -24.81 6.16
CA ILE A 75 41.51 -24.46 6.63
C ILE A 75 41.45 -23.00 7.05
N ASN A 76 42.31 -22.57 7.99
CA ASN A 76 42.26 -21.23 8.56
C ASN A 76 42.68 -20.13 7.58
N GLU A 77 43.50 -20.49 6.57
CA GLU A 77 43.95 -19.58 5.51
C GLU A 77 43.08 -19.65 4.24
N SER A 78 42.03 -20.49 4.23
CA SER A 78 41.11 -20.52 3.10
C SER A 78 40.36 -19.20 2.99
N GLU A 79 40.07 -18.79 1.76
CA GLU A 79 39.37 -17.54 1.48
C GLU A 79 37.99 -17.53 2.14
N GLU A 80 37.28 -18.64 2.13
CA GLU A 80 35.97 -18.81 2.74
C GLU A 80 35.98 -18.59 4.25
N VAL A 81 36.98 -19.18 4.97
CA VAL A 81 37.12 -19.01 6.42
C VAL A 81 37.47 -17.57 6.76
N GLN A 82 38.35 -16.92 6.01
CA GLN A 82 38.68 -15.51 6.19
C GLN A 82 37.49 -14.58 5.93
N GLN A 83 36.69 -14.87 4.90
CA GLN A 83 35.47 -14.12 4.60
C GLN A 83 34.44 -14.24 5.73
N VAL A 84 34.20 -15.46 6.25
CA VAL A 84 33.29 -15.68 7.37
C VAL A 84 33.77 -14.96 8.62
N THR A 85 35.06 -15.05 8.96
CA THR A 85 35.65 -14.35 10.12
C THR A 85 35.43 -12.83 10.04
N LYS A 86 35.71 -12.27 8.86
CA LYS A 86 35.57 -10.85 8.59
C LYS A 86 34.07 -10.42 8.66
N ALA A 87 33.16 -11.22 8.09
CA ALA A 87 31.75 -10.93 8.09
C ALA A 87 31.14 -10.97 9.50
N LEU A 88 31.47 -12.00 10.30
CA LEU A 88 31.02 -12.10 11.70
C LEU A 88 31.55 -10.94 12.55
N GLY A 89 32.83 -10.59 12.41
CA GLY A 89 33.41 -9.45 13.10
C GLY A 89 32.70 -8.14 12.74
N TYR A 90 32.50 -7.88 11.46
CA TYR A 90 31.80 -6.69 10.99
C TYR A 90 30.35 -6.60 11.50
N GLN A 91 29.59 -7.69 11.41
CA GLN A 91 28.21 -7.72 11.88
C GLN A 91 28.09 -7.53 13.38
N SER A 92 29.00 -8.10 14.17
CA SER A 92 29.02 -7.95 15.63
C SER A 92 29.22 -6.50 16.08
N GLU A 93 29.92 -5.70 15.27
CA GLU A 93 30.17 -4.27 15.55
C GLU A 93 29.03 -3.37 15.03
N GLN A 94 28.42 -3.68 13.88
CA GLN A 94 27.46 -2.81 13.22
C GLN A 94 26.03 -2.98 13.75
N LEU A 95 25.59 -4.21 14.06
CA LEU A 95 24.23 -4.43 14.53
C LEU A 95 23.89 -3.68 15.83
N PRO A 96 24.76 -3.58 16.86
CA PRO A 96 24.49 -2.75 18.03
C PRO A 96 24.39 -1.26 17.73
N LYS A 97 25.14 -0.73 16.75
CA LYS A 97 25.06 0.68 16.34
C LYS A 97 23.71 0.99 15.70
N ILE A 98 23.22 0.11 14.83
CA ILE A 98 21.87 0.22 14.27
C ILE A 98 20.83 0.21 15.40
N GLY A 99 21.00 -0.68 16.39
CA GLY A 99 20.13 -0.72 17.57
C GLY A 99 20.10 0.62 18.30
N LEU A 100 21.25 1.22 18.57
CA LEU A 100 21.36 2.50 19.25
C LEU A 100 20.72 3.65 18.44
N ASP A 101 20.91 3.69 17.12
CA ASP A 101 20.29 4.71 16.28
C ASP A 101 18.77 4.57 16.26
N LEU A 102 18.24 3.36 16.22
CA LEU A 102 16.79 3.11 16.32
C LEU A 102 16.22 3.54 17.69
N GLU A 103 16.96 3.34 18.80
CA GLU A 103 16.57 3.87 20.11
C GLU A 103 16.48 5.39 20.11
N ASN A 104 17.46 6.07 19.50
CA ASN A 104 17.46 7.51 19.35
C ASN A 104 16.27 7.99 18.53
N VAL A 105 15.97 7.32 17.43
CA VAL A 105 14.79 7.62 16.56
C VAL A 105 13.50 7.41 17.34
N ALA A 106 13.36 6.32 18.09
CA ALA A 106 12.17 6.04 18.91
C ALA A 106 11.95 7.13 19.98
N THR A 107 13.04 7.53 20.65
CA THR A 107 13.01 8.58 21.67
C THR A 107 12.60 9.93 21.08
N ALA A 108 13.17 10.30 19.94
CA ALA A 108 12.86 11.55 19.28
C ALA A 108 11.40 11.58 18.76
N LEU A 109 10.91 10.47 18.20
CA LEU A 109 9.52 10.37 17.79
C LEU A 109 8.57 10.53 18.98
N ALA A 110 8.83 9.86 20.11
CA ALA A 110 8.02 9.99 21.31
C ALA A 110 8.06 11.43 21.89
N ALA A 111 9.19 12.11 21.79
CA ALA A 111 9.30 13.51 22.17
C ALA A 111 8.50 14.43 21.24
N ALA A 112 8.61 14.24 19.92
CA ALA A 112 7.88 15.01 18.93
C ALA A 112 6.36 14.81 19.05
N GLN A 113 5.90 13.56 19.31
CA GLN A 113 4.50 13.24 19.55
C GLN A 113 3.94 13.98 20.78
N ARG A 114 4.71 14.01 21.86
CA ARG A 114 4.32 14.70 23.09
C ARG A 114 4.23 16.21 22.87
N ALA A 115 5.29 16.78 22.31
CA ALA A 115 5.32 18.23 22.01
C ALA A 115 4.19 18.64 21.05
N GLY A 116 3.91 17.84 20.02
CA GLY A 116 2.82 18.10 19.08
C GLY A 116 1.43 17.99 19.73
N ALA A 117 1.23 17.01 20.62
CA ALA A 117 -0.02 16.87 21.35
C ALA A 117 -0.26 18.05 22.31
N ASP A 118 0.78 18.51 23.01
CA ASP A 118 0.70 19.65 23.93
C ASP A 118 0.40 20.95 23.17
N GLU A 119 1.03 21.17 22.02
CA GLU A 119 0.78 22.33 21.17
C GLU A 119 -0.66 22.36 20.65
N ILE A 120 -1.18 21.24 20.14
CA ILE A 120 -2.56 21.16 19.66
C ILE A 120 -3.55 21.31 20.80
N ALA A 121 -3.28 20.77 21.98
CA ALA A 121 -4.14 20.97 23.15
C ALA A 121 -4.21 22.45 23.56
N THR A 122 -3.11 23.17 23.46
CA THR A 122 -3.05 24.63 23.71
C THR A 122 -3.87 25.40 22.68
N LEU A 123 -3.67 25.10 21.39
CA LEU A 123 -4.44 25.69 20.30
C LEU A 123 -5.94 25.46 20.47
N ASP A 124 -6.34 24.20 20.74
CA ASP A 124 -7.74 23.82 20.93
C ASP A 124 -8.39 24.61 22.09
N HIS A 125 -7.63 24.85 23.17
CA HIS A 125 -8.11 25.65 24.29
C HIS A 125 -8.29 27.13 23.92
N GLN A 126 -7.31 27.73 23.23
CA GLN A 126 -7.37 29.14 22.79
C GLN A 126 -8.56 29.35 21.85
N LEU A 127 -8.72 28.50 20.84
CA LEU A 127 -9.83 28.58 19.89
C LEU A 127 -11.19 28.39 20.58
N HIS A 128 -11.28 27.51 21.58
CA HIS A 128 -12.52 27.35 22.35
C HIS A 128 -12.90 28.63 23.13
N VAL A 129 -11.92 29.30 23.73
CA VAL A 129 -12.15 30.57 24.43
C VAL A 129 -12.67 31.64 23.46
N LEU A 130 -12.04 31.76 22.28
CA LEU A 130 -12.47 32.72 21.24
C LEU A 130 -13.85 32.36 20.67
N ASP A 131 -14.16 31.09 20.46
CA ASP A 131 -15.48 30.63 20.01
C ASP A 131 -16.61 30.99 20.98
N VAL A 132 -16.39 30.81 22.27
CA VAL A 132 -17.33 31.21 23.33
C VAL A 132 -17.50 32.71 23.36
N LEU A 133 -16.42 33.50 23.25
CA LEU A 133 -16.44 34.94 23.21
C LEU A 133 -17.28 35.48 22.03
N ILE A 134 -17.04 34.93 20.83
CA ILE A 134 -17.78 35.27 19.62
C ILE A 134 -19.27 34.95 19.81
N GLY A 135 -19.59 33.75 20.32
CA GLY A 135 -20.98 33.35 20.57
C GLY A 135 -21.72 34.27 21.58
N ALA A 136 -21.02 34.71 22.62
CA ALA A 136 -21.58 35.67 23.59
C ALA A 136 -21.85 37.04 22.93
N ALA A 137 -20.89 37.57 22.18
CA ALA A 137 -21.02 38.84 21.48
C ALA A 137 -22.12 38.79 20.38
N GLN A 138 -22.24 37.72 19.66
CA GLN A 138 -23.31 37.50 18.67
C GLN A 138 -24.68 37.46 19.33
N LYS A 139 -24.80 36.81 20.49
CA LYS A 139 -26.05 36.79 21.27
C LYS A 139 -26.45 38.18 21.71
N ASP A 140 -25.50 38.99 22.19
CA ASP A 140 -25.78 40.36 22.65
C ASP A 140 -26.20 41.26 21.48
N LEU A 141 -25.65 41.03 20.27
CA LEU A 141 -26.07 41.72 19.04
C LEU A 141 -27.54 41.47 18.65
N THR A 142 -28.19 40.44 19.20
CA THR A 142 -29.63 40.20 18.99
C THR A 142 -30.51 41.14 19.82
N LEU A 143 -29.93 41.85 20.80
CA LEU A 143 -30.62 42.80 21.64
C LEU A 143 -30.75 44.18 20.97
N ALA A 144 -31.68 45.01 21.43
CA ALA A 144 -31.87 46.38 20.95
C ALA A 144 -30.81 47.30 21.60
N LEU A 145 -29.61 47.35 20.97
CA LEU A 145 -28.47 48.12 21.44
C LEU A 145 -28.33 49.47 20.71
N PRO A 146 -27.75 50.50 21.36
CA PRO A 146 -27.29 51.71 20.69
C PRO A 146 -26.23 51.39 19.61
N ALA A 147 -26.17 52.20 18.55
CA ALA A 147 -25.26 51.95 17.40
C ALA A 147 -23.78 51.82 17.83
N ASN A 148 -23.35 52.66 18.75
CA ASN A 148 -21.96 52.64 19.25
C ASN A 148 -21.61 51.35 20.07
N GLU A 149 -22.57 50.71 20.65
CA GLU A 149 -22.38 49.43 21.37
C GLU A 149 -22.40 48.28 20.40
N ARG A 150 -23.24 48.32 19.38
CA ARG A 150 -23.26 47.37 18.28
C ARG A 150 -21.90 47.35 17.54
N ASP A 151 -21.37 48.54 17.16
CA ASP A 151 -20.08 48.66 16.47
C ASP A 151 -18.93 48.07 17.30
N LYS A 152 -18.97 48.22 18.64
CA LYS A 152 -17.97 47.64 19.53
C LYS A 152 -18.03 46.10 19.54
N LEU A 153 -19.23 45.49 19.56
CA LEU A 153 -19.40 44.04 19.53
C LEU A 153 -19.00 43.47 18.19
N GLU A 154 -19.35 44.12 17.07
CA GLU A 154 -18.92 43.71 15.74
C GLU A 154 -17.40 43.75 15.61
N LYS A 155 -16.77 44.83 16.15
CA LYS A 155 -15.31 44.91 16.20
C LYS A 155 -14.69 43.79 17.04
N LEU A 156 -15.25 43.48 18.22
CA LEU A 156 -14.80 42.40 19.09
C LEU A 156 -14.83 41.02 18.36
N ILE A 157 -15.93 40.76 17.62
CA ILE A 157 -16.06 39.52 16.85
C ILE A 157 -14.99 39.45 15.77
N ASN A 158 -14.76 40.53 15.03
CA ASN A 158 -13.74 40.59 13.98
C ASN A 158 -12.31 40.42 14.53
N ASP A 159 -12.02 41.09 15.66
CA ASP A 159 -10.73 40.97 16.35
C ASP A 159 -10.51 39.50 16.81
N ALA A 160 -11.53 38.86 17.44
CA ALA A 160 -11.47 37.49 17.89
C ALA A 160 -11.29 36.48 16.72
N HIS A 161 -11.89 36.72 15.55
CA HIS A 161 -11.65 35.94 14.35
C HIS A 161 -10.20 36.09 13.85
N ALA A 162 -9.64 37.29 13.88
CA ALA A 162 -8.27 37.58 13.49
C ALA A 162 -7.30 36.86 14.46
N ASP A 163 -7.53 36.96 15.76
CA ASP A 163 -6.74 36.27 16.79
C ASP A 163 -6.78 34.74 16.59
N ALA A 164 -7.93 34.16 16.27
CA ALA A 164 -8.06 32.71 15.99
C ALA A 164 -7.21 32.28 14.78
N VAL A 165 -7.17 33.07 13.71
CA VAL A 165 -6.32 32.81 12.55
C VAL A 165 -4.85 32.89 12.92
N ASP A 166 -4.46 33.88 13.74
CA ASP A 166 -3.07 34.04 14.17
C ASP A 166 -2.64 32.90 15.11
N ASP A 167 -3.48 32.45 16.02
CA ASP A 167 -3.24 31.29 16.89
C ASP A 167 -2.99 30.03 16.05
N VAL A 168 -3.82 29.75 15.04
CA VAL A 168 -3.62 28.60 14.11
C VAL A 168 -2.33 28.74 13.32
N ARG A 169 -1.99 29.95 12.86
CA ARG A 169 -0.75 30.21 12.10
C ARG A 169 0.48 30.00 12.98
N ASP A 170 0.44 30.38 14.24
CA ASP A 170 1.55 30.21 15.17
C ASP A 170 1.71 28.75 15.57
N ALA A 171 0.61 28.04 15.84
CA ALA A 171 0.64 26.59 16.05
C ALA A 171 1.17 25.85 14.82
N LEU A 172 0.82 26.26 13.59
CA LEU A 172 1.35 25.68 12.36
C LEU A 172 2.88 25.84 12.28
N LYS A 173 3.42 27.00 12.65
CA LYS A 173 4.88 27.22 12.71
C LYS A 173 5.54 26.30 13.73
N GLN A 174 4.97 26.17 14.92
CA GLN A 174 5.48 25.28 15.97
C GLN A 174 5.44 23.83 15.52
N MET A 175 4.36 23.37 14.90
CA MET A 175 4.25 22.01 14.37
C MET A 175 5.29 21.73 13.28
N HIS A 176 5.60 22.70 12.42
CA HIS A 176 6.68 22.58 11.44
C HIS A 176 8.07 22.48 12.11
N LEU A 177 8.32 23.22 13.18
CA LEU A 177 9.57 23.13 13.95
C LEU A 177 9.71 21.77 14.63
N ILE A 178 8.66 21.27 15.30
CA ILE A 178 8.65 19.96 15.95
C ILE A 178 8.95 18.86 14.94
N ARG A 179 8.27 18.87 13.79
CA ARG A 179 8.51 17.90 12.71
C ARG A 179 9.92 18.03 12.12
N GLY A 180 10.41 19.27 11.95
CA GLY A 180 11.75 19.56 11.45
C GLY A 180 12.84 18.95 12.33
N MET A 181 12.77 19.17 13.65
CA MET A 181 13.72 18.58 14.60
C MET A 181 13.77 17.05 14.55
N TYR A 182 12.62 16.41 14.37
CA TYR A 182 12.56 14.96 14.18
C TYR A 182 13.19 14.51 12.85
N THR A 183 12.93 15.24 11.77
CA THR A 183 13.52 14.97 10.44
C THR A 183 15.05 15.13 10.46
N ASP A 184 15.54 16.22 11.08
CA ASP A 184 16.97 16.47 11.22
C ASP A 184 17.70 15.36 11.99
N LEU A 185 17.04 14.78 13.01
CA LEU A 185 17.59 13.64 13.76
C LEU A 185 17.62 12.37 12.90
N LEU A 186 16.60 12.10 12.10
CA LEU A 186 16.62 10.98 11.15
C LEU A 186 17.78 11.10 10.15
N ASP A 187 17.99 12.29 9.61
CA ASP A 187 19.10 12.56 8.69
C ASP A 187 20.46 12.45 9.38
N ALA A 188 20.58 12.90 10.65
CA ALA A 188 21.78 12.74 11.45
C ALA A 188 22.11 11.27 11.75
N SER A 189 21.10 10.47 12.13
CA SER A 189 21.26 9.02 12.35
C SER A 189 21.73 8.32 11.08
N ARG A 190 21.12 8.63 9.93
CA ARG A 190 21.57 8.12 8.64
C ARG A 190 23.01 8.50 8.32
N GLY A 191 23.38 9.77 8.57
CA GLY A 191 24.74 10.25 8.37
C GLY A 191 25.78 9.62 9.30
N THR A 192 25.38 9.28 10.54
CA THR A 192 26.22 8.59 11.51
C THR A 192 26.49 7.16 11.08
N LEU A 193 25.47 6.40 10.72
CA LEU A 193 25.61 5.03 10.20
C LEU A 193 26.54 4.97 8.98
N ALA A 194 26.40 5.92 8.04
CA ALA A 194 27.27 5.97 6.87
C ALA A 194 28.73 6.30 7.22
N ARG A 195 28.99 7.17 8.20
CA ARG A 195 30.35 7.51 8.68
C ARG A 195 30.99 6.35 9.46
N ASP A 196 30.19 5.60 10.20
CA ASP A 196 30.65 4.41 10.92
C ASP A 196 30.93 3.23 9.98
N GLY A 197 30.82 3.44 8.68
CA GLY A 197 31.13 2.46 7.65
C GLY A 197 30.03 1.42 7.46
N TYR A 198 28.84 1.71 7.92
CA TYR A 198 27.68 0.84 7.62
C TYR A 198 27.44 0.80 6.12
N ASP A 199 27.78 -0.36 5.56
CA ASP A 199 27.47 -0.69 4.17
C ASP A 199 26.59 -1.94 4.16
N PRO A 200 25.29 -1.82 3.84
CA PRO A 200 24.39 -2.97 3.80
C PRO A 200 24.86 -4.06 2.83
N SER A 201 25.68 -3.73 1.85
CA SER A 201 26.22 -4.71 0.89
C SER A 201 27.12 -5.76 1.55
N LEU A 202 27.77 -5.42 2.66
CA LEU A 202 28.65 -6.33 3.41
C LEU A 202 27.88 -7.35 4.27
N ILE A 203 26.65 -7.02 4.68
CA ILE A 203 25.79 -7.96 5.42
C ILE A 203 25.21 -9.01 4.48
N TRP A 204 24.91 -8.65 3.24
CA TRP A 204 24.27 -9.50 2.26
C TRP A 204 25.24 -10.47 1.55
N GLY A 205 26.55 -10.24 1.69
CA GLY A 205 27.58 -11.08 1.08
C GLY A 205 27.82 -12.43 1.79
N VAL A 206 27.22 -12.66 2.97
CA VAL A 206 27.46 -13.89 3.76
C VAL A 206 26.78 -15.13 3.16
N ASP A 207 25.68 -14.94 2.42
CA ASP A 207 24.94 -16.06 1.81
C ASP A 207 25.45 -16.46 0.41
N GLY A 208 26.63 -15.97 0.00
CA GLY A 208 27.21 -16.29 -1.32
C GLY A 208 26.51 -15.60 -2.50
N HIS A 209 25.54 -14.76 -2.23
CA HIS A 209 24.86 -13.96 -3.24
C HIS A 209 25.48 -12.57 -3.25
N GLN A 210 26.25 -12.26 -4.30
CA GLN A 210 26.64 -10.87 -4.53
C GLN A 210 25.36 -10.05 -4.68
N PRO A 211 25.17 -8.96 -3.91
CA PRO A 211 24.09 -8.04 -4.20
C PRO A 211 24.34 -7.53 -5.61
N GLN A 212 23.42 -7.81 -6.52
CA GLN A 212 23.41 -7.07 -7.78
C GLN A 212 23.36 -5.60 -7.39
N ARG A 213 24.37 -4.86 -7.87
CA ARG A 213 24.46 -3.41 -7.69
C ARG A 213 23.07 -2.84 -7.93
N PRO A 214 22.49 -2.02 -7.02
CA PRO A 214 21.23 -1.36 -7.32
C PRO A 214 21.37 -0.73 -8.70
N ALA A 215 20.45 -1.06 -9.59
CA ALA A 215 20.40 -0.40 -10.89
C ALA A 215 20.41 1.12 -10.65
N PRO A 216 21.12 1.91 -11.46
CA PRO A 216 21.20 3.34 -11.27
C PRO A 216 19.78 3.89 -11.09
N HIS A 217 19.61 4.76 -10.08
CA HIS A 217 18.34 5.40 -9.76
C HIS A 217 17.71 5.97 -11.04
N GLY A 218 16.69 5.27 -11.58
CA GLY A 218 16.06 5.63 -12.84
C GLY A 218 15.29 4.53 -13.55
N ALA A 219 15.61 3.24 -13.34
CA ALA A 219 14.82 2.15 -13.87
C ALA A 219 13.91 1.61 -12.77
N GLY A 220 12.60 1.86 -12.87
CA GLY A 220 11.59 1.18 -12.05
C GLY A 220 11.50 -0.31 -12.39
N PRO A 221 10.66 -1.08 -11.67
CA PRO A 221 10.51 -2.51 -11.93
C PRO A 221 10.15 -2.76 -13.39
N SER A 222 10.76 -3.79 -13.99
CA SER A 222 10.60 -4.12 -15.40
C SER A 222 10.22 -5.59 -15.60
N ILE A 223 9.32 -5.84 -16.56
CA ILE A 223 8.89 -7.19 -16.92
C ILE A 223 9.91 -7.80 -17.87
N ASP A 224 10.42 -8.99 -17.55
CA ASP A 224 11.53 -9.62 -18.29
C ASP A 224 11.11 -10.25 -19.64
N GLY A 225 9.80 -10.30 -19.94
CA GLY A 225 9.28 -10.87 -21.17
C GLY A 225 7.88 -11.46 -21.02
N PRO A 226 7.40 -12.21 -22.01
CA PRO A 226 6.09 -12.83 -21.96
C PRO A 226 6.02 -13.88 -20.85
N ALA A 227 4.79 -14.20 -20.43
CA ALA A 227 4.54 -15.24 -19.46
C ALA A 227 4.90 -16.64 -20.03
N THR A 228 5.14 -17.60 -19.14
CA THR A 228 5.27 -19.01 -19.51
C THR A 228 3.99 -19.49 -20.19
N PRO A 229 4.05 -20.53 -21.06
CA PRO A 229 2.85 -21.06 -21.67
C PRO A 229 1.78 -21.42 -20.63
N PRO A 230 0.54 -20.93 -20.77
CA PRO A 230 -0.52 -21.18 -19.80
C PRO A 230 -0.83 -22.68 -19.69
N LYS A 231 -0.98 -23.14 -18.45
CA LYS A 231 -1.34 -24.54 -18.14
C LYS A 231 -2.75 -24.56 -17.55
N MET A 232 -3.61 -25.40 -18.10
CA MET A 232 -4.99 -25.56 -17.61
C MET A 232 -4.98 -26.12 -16.18
N GLU A 233 -5.72 -25.48 -15.27
CA GLU A 233 -5.98 -25.96 -13.92
C GLU A 233 -7.21 -26.85 -13.92
N GLY A 234 -6.98 -28.17 -13.98
CA GLY A 234 -8.01 -29.17 -13.84
C GLY A 234 -9.13 -29.14 -14.87
N GLN A 235 -10.17 -29.91 -14.65
CA GLN A 235 -11.43 -29.78 -15.37
C GLN A 235 -12.30 -28.75 -14.67
N ASN A 236 -12.93 -27.88 -15.44
CA ASN A 236 -13.97 -27.00 -14.90
C ASN A 236 -15.11 -27.86 -14.33
N THR A 237 -15.25 -27.85 -13.01
CA THR A 237 -16.29 -28.62 -12.32
C THR A 237 -17.69 -27.99 -12.44
N GLY A 238 -17.80 -26.82 -13.11
CA GLY A 238 -19.03 -26.04 -13.19
C GLY A 238 -19.26 -25.16 -11.95
N GLU A 239 -18.39 -25.27 -10.94
CA GLU A 239 -18.37 -24.41 -9.77
C GLU A 239 -17.32 -23.28 -9.93
N GLN A 240 -16.33 -23.52 -10.78
CA GLN A 240 -15.31 -22.53 -11.12
C GLN A 240 -15.90 -21.51 -12.08
N ASP A 241 -15.75 -20.28 -11.69
CA ASP A 241 -16.15 -19.15 -12.50
C ASP A 241 -14.99 -18.58 -13.29
N ASP A 242 -15.36 -17.77 -14.25
CA ASP A 242 -14.50 -17.07 -15.14
C ASP A 242 -13.76 -15.87 -14.50
N LEU A 243 -14.18 -15.44 -13.31
CA LEU A 243 -13.69 -14.23 -12.62
C LEU A 243 -13.22 -14.52 -11.18
N ASP A 244 -12.35 -15.52 -11.01
CA ASP A 244 -11.71 -15.72 -9.73
C ASP A 244 -10.67 -14.63 -9.46
N VAL A 245 -10.88 -13.81 -8.43
CA VAL A 245 -9.89 -12.84 -7.96
C VAL A 245 -9.26 -13.27 -6.66
N SER A 246 -7.98 -12.95 -6.47
CA SER A 246 -7.19 -13.36 -5.32
C SER A 246 -6.43 -12.18 -4.71
N ILE A 247 -6.05 -12.31 -3.44
CA ILE A 247 -4.98 -11.52 -2.85
C ILE A 247 -3.70 -12.36 -2.93
N PRO A 248 -2.63 -11.90 -3.56
CA PRO A 248 -1.42 -12.71 -3.77
C PRO A 248 -0.88 -13.31 -2.48
N GLY A 249 -0.67 -14.64 -2.47
CA GLY A 249 -0.04 -15.38 -1.38
C GLY A 249 -0.88 -15.59 -0.12
N THR A 250 -2.17 -15.21 -0.11
CA THR A 250 -3.02 -15.33 1.08
C THR A 250 -3.93 -16.56 1.10
N GLY A 251 -4.10 -17.23 -0.03
CA GLY A 251 -5.07 -18.31 -0.20
C GLY A 251 -6.52 -17.82 -0.36
N ILE A 252 -6.77 -16.50 -0.35
CA ILE A 252 -8.09 -15.94 -0.61
C ILE A 252 -8.45 -16.16 -2.08
N ALA A 253 -9.65 -16.69 -2.31
CA ALA A 253 -10.23 -16.84 -3.63
C ALA A 253 -11.69 -16.35 -3.61
N LEU A 254 -12.01 -15.43 -4.50
CA LEU A 254 -13.34 -14.87 -4.65
C LEU A 254 -13.85 -15.25 -6.03
N GLY A 255 -14.77 -16.21 -6.09
CA GLY A 255 -15.37 -16.65 -7.34
C GLY A 255 -16.39 -15.65 -7.87
N GLY A 256 -16.51 -15.60 -9.18
CA GLY A 256 -17.44 -14.74 -9.88
C GLY A 256 -18.88 -15.22 -9.87
N ASP A 257 -19.56 -15.23 -11.03
CA ASP A 257 -21.01 -15.52 -11.03
C ASP A 257 -21.37 -17.00 -11.19
N GLY A 258 -20.41 -17.87 -11.44
CA GLY A 258 -20.58 -19.32 -11.56
C GLY A 258 -21.63 -19.76 -12.54
N LYS A 259 -21.45 -20.94 -13.12
CA LYS A 259 -22.42 -21.57 -14.04
C LYS A 259 -23.83 -21.74 -13.43
N HIS A 260 -23.92 -21.67 -12.09
CA HIS A 260 -25.15 -21.87 -11.32
C HIS A 260 -25.61 -20.63 -10.53
N GLY A 261 -25.04 -19.45 -10.80
CA GLY A 261 -25.49 -18.18 -10.23
C GLY A 261 -25.15 -17.93 -8.75
N PHE A 262 -24.21 -18.68 -8.19
CA PHE A 262 -23.80 -18.53 -6.79
C PHE A 262 -22.28 -18.47 -6.65
N PRO A 263 -21.72 -17.23 -6.62
CA PRO A 263 -20.29 -17.08 -6.38
C PRO A 263 -19.88 -17.67 -5.05
N HIS A 264 -18.89 -18.56 -5.10
CA HIS A 264 -18.26 -19.11 -3.91
C HIS A 264 -17.09 -18.24 -3.50
N ILE A 265 -16.94 -17.93 -2.22
CA ILE A 265 -15.77 -17.25 -1.71
C ILE A 265 -15.08 -18.08 -0.63
N HIS A 266 -13.76 -18.06 -0.66
CA HIS A 266 -12.91 -18.67 0.34
C HIS A 266 -11.97 -17.62 0.96
N VAL A 267 -12.15 -17.39 2.26
CA VAL A 267 -11.31 -16.50 3.09
C VAL A 267 -10.75 -17.34 4.23
N PRO A 268 -9.48 -17.75 4.18
CA PRO A 268 -8.90 -18.68 5.14
C PRO A 268 -9.13 -18.25 6.59
N GLY A 269 -9.70 -19.16 7.39
CA GLY A 269 -9.97 -18.92 8.83
C GLY A 269 -11.12 -17.95 9.13
N VAL A 270 -11.79 -17.40 8.13
CA VAL A 270 -12.92 -16.47 8.30
C VAL A 270 -14.20 -17.04 7.70
N TYR A 271 -14.19 -17.37 6.42
CA TYR A 271 -15.40 -17.79 5.71
C TYR A 271 -15.09 -18.73 4.53
N ASP A 272 -15.94 -19.71 4.31
CA ASP A 272 -15.89 -20.61 3.15
C ASP A 272 -17.32 -20.98 2.73
N GLY A 273 -17.74 -20.57 1.54
CA GLY A 273 -19.08 -20.83 1.05
C GLY A 273 -19.61 -19.81 0.06
N LYS A 274 -20.92 -19.81 -0.10
CA LYS A 274 -21.61 -18.82 -0.96
C LYS A 274 -21.33 -17.39 -0.47
N ASN A 275 -21.11 -16.45 -1.40
CA ASN A 275 -20.85 -15.06 -1.03
C ASN A 275 -21.95 -14.51 -0.08
N PRO A 276 -21.60 -14.13 1.16
CA PRO A 276 -22.57 -13.71 2.17
C PRO A 276 -23.01 -12.24 2.04
N LEU A 277 -22.46 -11.48 1.06
CA LEU A 277 -22.75 -10.07 0.88
C LEU A 277 -24.23 -9.84 0.60
N PRO A 278 -24.94 -9.04 1.40
CA PRO A 278 -26.32 -8.70 1.13
C PRO A 278 -26.43 -7.81 -0.12
N VAL A 279 -27.13 -8.30 -1.12
CA VAL A 279 -27.37 -7.59 -2.38
C VAL A 279 -28.88 -7.54 -2.66
N PRO A 280 -29.37 -6.60 -3.49
CA PRO A 280 -30.75 -6.58 -3.94
C PRO A 280 -31.19 -7.94 -4.51
N GLN A 281 -32.46 -8.31 -4.32
CA GLN A 281 -32.98 -9.64 -4.62
C GLN A 281 -32.77 -10.10 -6.07
N ASP A 282 -32.74 -9.16 -7.04
CA ASP A 282 -32.50 -9.42 -8.46
C ASP A 282 -31.08 -9.03 -8.87
N SER A 283 -30.09 -9.22 -8.00
CA SER A 283 -28.72 -8.81 -8.26
C SER A 283 -27.71 -9.85 -7.80
N ARG A 284 -26.50 -9.79 -8.35
CA ARG A 284 -25.36 -10.63 -8.01
C ARG A 284 -24.12 -9.77 -7.70
N PRO A 285 -23.31 -10.15 -6.70
CA PRO A 285 -22.05 -9.53 -6.42
C PRO A 285 -20.94 -10.19 -7.25
N LEU A 286 -20.47 -9.52 -8.30
CA LEU A 286 -19.32 -10.00 -9.09
C LEU A 286 -18.04 -9.43 -8.51
N PRO A 287 -17.06 -10.25 -8.07
CA PRO A 287 -15.78 -9.76 -7.61
C PRO A 287 -14.98 -9.18 -8.78
N THR A 288 -14.42 -8.00 -8.60
CA THR A 288 -13.68 -7.30 -9.65
C THR A 288 -12.20 -7.15 -9.34
N GLY A 289 -11.84 -7.26 -8.06
CA GLY A 289 -10.46 -7.12 -7.61
C GLY A 289 -10.35 -7.18 -6.10
N THR A 290 -9.13 -7.01 -5.63
CA THR A 290 -8.77 -7.02 -4.22
C THR A 290 -7.75 -5.93 -3.91
N ALA A 291 -7.53 -5.63 -2.63
CA ALA A 291 -6.45 -4.78 -2.14
C ALA A 291 -6.00 -5.21 -0.75
N ILE A 292 -4.76 -4.88 -0.40
CA ILE A 292 -4.28 -4.89 0.98
C ILE A 292 -4.21 -3.44 1.45
N GLY A 293 -4.78 -3.15 2.61
CA GLY A 293 -4.75 -1.84 3.24
C GLY A 293 -3.48 -1.60 4.08
N PRO A 294 -3.34 -0.40 4.67
CA PRO A 294 -2.13 0.02 5.39
C PRO A 294 -1.79 -0.82 6.62
N ASN A 295 -2.80 -1.41 7.29
CA ASN A 295 -2.61 -2.25 8.48
C ASN A 295 -2.85 -3.74 8.18
N GLY A 296 -2.75 -4.14 6.90
CA GLY A 296 -3.01 -5.51 6.47
C GLY A 296 -4.49 -5.85 6.32
N GLU A 297 -5.37 -4.84 6.26
CA GLU A 297 -6.76 -5.05 5.91
C GLU A 297 -6.85 -5.71 4.53
N GLN A 298 -7.76 -6.63 4.37
CA GLN A 298 -7.98 -7.35 3.12
C GLN A 298 -9.31 -6.89 2.52
N TYR A 299 -9.24 -6.08 1.47
CA TYR A 299 -10.43 -5.56 0.79
C TYR A 299 -10.78 -6.39 -0.43
N ALA A 300 -12.07 -6.62 -0.61
CA ALA A 300 -12.66 -7.10 -1.85
C ALA A 300 -13.50 -6.00 -2.51
N PHE A 301 -13.50 -5.99 -3.82
CA PHE A 301 -14.23 -5.07 -4.65
C PHE A 301 -15.28 -5.82 -5.46
N TYR A 302 -16.53 -5.34 -5.45
CA TYR A 302 -17.64 -6.01 -6.11
C TYR A 302 -18.42 -5.07 -7.04
N ALA A 303 -18.70 -5.52 -8.25
CA ALA A 303 -19.76 -4.97 -9.08
C ALA A 303 -21.10 -5.61 -8.66
N ILE A 304 -22.08 -4.80 -8.28
CA ILE A 304 -23.42 -5.28 -7.99
C ILE A 304 -24.23 -5.17 -9.27
N VAL A 305 -24.51 -6.30 -9.90
CA VAL A 305 -25.10 -6.38 -11.24
C VAL A 305 -26.50 -6.99 -11.17
N PRO A 306 -27.56 -6.27 -11.59
CA PRO A 306 -28.91 -6.83 -11.70
C PRO A 306 -28.96 -7.96 -12.74
N TYR A 307 -29.76 -9.00 -12.49
CA TYR A 307 -30.03 -10.05 -13.50
C TYR A 307 -30.91 -9.55 -14.64
N HIS A 308 -31.78 -8.56 -14.38
CA HIS A 308 -32.69 -7.99 -15.35
C HIS A 308 -32.51 -6.48 -15.45
N ASN A 309 -32.76 -5.98 -16.66
CA ASN A 309 -32.90 -4.55 -16.95
C ASN A 309 -34.23 -4.01 -16.36
N PRO A 310 -34.40 -2.68 -16.22
CA PRO A 310 -35.63 -2.10 -15.69
C PRO A 310 -36.91 -2.46 -16.52
N ASP A 311 -36.73 -2.88 -17.76
CA ASP A 311 -37.82 -3.34 -18.65
C ASP A 311 -38.14 -4.84 -18.49
N GLY A 312 -37.46 -5.55 -17.57
CA GLY A 312 -37.60 -6.97 -17.32
C GLY A 312 -36.84 -7.88 -18.28
N SER A 313 -36.13 -7.34 -19.28
CA SER A 313 -35.27 -8.13 -20.15
C SER A 313 -34.02 -8.61 -19.42
N PRO A 314 -33.40 -9.77 -19.77
CA PRO A 314 -32.18 -10.23 -19.19
C PRO A 314 -31.04 -9.20 -19.34
N ASN A 315 -30.40 -8.84 -18.24
CA ASN A 315 -29.24 -7.96 -18.28
C ASN A 315 -28.02 -8.78 -18.72
N LYS A 316 -27.43 -8.37 -19.83
CA LYS A 316 -26.23 -8.97 -20.40
C LYS A 316 -24.95 -8.24 -19.95
N SER A 317 -25.05 -7.20 -19.10
CA SER A 317 -23.90 -6.51 -18.56
C SER A 317 -23.30 -7.32 -17.41
N TYR A 318 -21.99 -7.32 -17.33
CA TYR A 318 -21.19 -7.89 -16.22
C TYR A 318 -20.52 -6.79 -15.41
N THR A 319 -20.92 -5.54 -15.62
CA THR A 319 -20.31 -4.39 -14.97
C THR A 319 -21.34 -3.53 -14.27
N SER A 320 -20.91 -2.85 -13.23
CA SER A 320 -21.65 -1.79 -12.55
C SER A 320 -20.88 -0.47 -12.71
N PRO A 321 -21.54 0.69 -12.80
CA PRO A 321 -20.85 1.97 -12.86
C PRO A 321 -20.06 2.28 -11.60
N ASP A 322 -20.40 1.64 -10.50
CA ASP A 322 -19.82 1.82 -9.18
C ASP A 322 -19.29 0.48 -8.66
N THR A 323 -18.33 0.55 -7.75
CA THR A 323 -17.76 -0.64 -7.10
C THR A 323 -17.97 -0.59 -5.59
N LEU A 324 -18.57 -1.65 -5.04
CA LEU A 324 -18.75 -1.84 -3.60
C LEU A 324 -17.47 -2.41 -2.98
N VAL A 325 -17.06 -1.88 -1.83
CA VAL A 325 -15.87 -2.33 -1.08
C VAL A 325 -16.30 -3.03 0.20
N VAL A 326 -15.65 -4.15 0.49
CA VAL A 326 -15.88 -5.00 1.66
C VAL A 326 -14.54 -5.31 2.34
N ASP A 327 -14.50 -5.31 3.65
CA ASP A 327 -13.39 -5.89 4.42
C ASP A 327 -13.64 -7.40 4.59
N LEU A 328 -12.71 -8.23 4.11
CA LEU A 328 -12.87 -9.70 4.14
C LEU A 328 -12.81 -10.31 5.54
N ARG A 329 -12.51 -9.54 6.57
CA ARG A 329 -12.72 -9.95 7.96
C ARG A 329 -14.21 -9.98 8.34
N HIS A 330 -15.04 -9.26 7.60
CA HIS A 330 -16.49 -9.16 7.73
C HIS A 330 -17.14 -9.17 6.35
N PRO A 331 -17.07 -10.29 5.61
CA PRO A 331 -17.43 -10.34 4.18
C PRO A 331 -18.93 -10.09 3.92
N GLU A 332 -19.76 -10.14 4.95
CA GLU A 332 -21.19 -9.84 4.94
C GLU A 332 -21.49 -8.33 5.06
N THR A 333 -20.48 -7.50 5.37
CA THR A 333 -20.70 -6.07 5.72
C THR A 333 -20.08 -5.14 4.68
N PRO A 334 -20.90 -4.41 3.89
CA PRO A 334 -20.39 -3.36 3.01
C PRO A 334 -19.72 -2.23 3.80
N LEU A 335 -18.56 -1.76 3.33
CA LEU A 335 -17.89 -0.60 3.92
C LEU A 335 -18.34 0.71 3.27
N PHE A 336 -18.18 0.82 1.96
CA PHE A 336 -18.55 1.99 1.16
C PHE A 336 -18.57 1.64 -0.32
N THR A 337 -19.07 2.57 -1.15
CA THR A 337 -19.12 2.43 -2.60
C THR A 337 -18.20 3.46 -3.26
N LEU A 338 -17.35 2.99 -4.18
CA LEU A 338 -16.54 3.86 -5.05
C LEU A 338 -17.42 4.35 -6.19
N GLN A 339 -17.85 5.59 -6.09
CA GLN A 339 -18.74 6.21 -7.07
C GLN A 339 -18.01 6.51 -8.39
N GLY A 340 -18.58 6.11 -9.51
CA GLY A 340 -18.00 6.34 -10.82
C GLY A 340 -16.76 5.54 -11.17
N VAL A 341 -16.42 4.52 -10.37
CA VAL A 341 -15.30 3.60 -10.59
C VAL A 341 -15.86 2.20 -10.81
N SER A 342 -15.80 1.72 -12.03
CA SER A 342 -16.25 0.39 -12.42
C SER A 342 -15.10 -0.62 -12.38
N GLN A 343 -15.38 -1.87 -12.03
CA GLN A 343 -14.41 -2.99 -12.04
C GLN A 343 -13.10 -2.68 -11.32
N ALA A 344 -13.20 -2.17 -10.10
CA ALA A 344 -12.05 -1.72 -9.34
C ALA A 344 -11.20 -2.88 -8.80
N SER A 345 -9.90 -2.61 -8.68
CA SER A 345 -8.92 -3.29 -7.84
C SER A 345 -8.02 -2.27 -7.17
N GLY A 346 -7.25 -2.66 -6.16
CA GLY A 346 -6.46 -1.67 -5.43
C GLY A 346 -5.13 -2.18 -4.90
N ALA A 347 -4.29 -1.23 -4.53
CA ALA A 347 -3.04 -1.45 -3.82
C ALA A 347 -2.78 -0.29 -2.85
N TYR A 348 -2.09 -0.56 -1.75
CA TYR A 348 -1.64 0.50 -0.86
C TYR A 348 -0.24 0.97 -1.25
N ASP A 349 -0.05 2.28 -1.30
CA ASP A 349 1.26 2.91 -1.50
C ASP A 349 1.85 3.34 -0.16
N PRO A 350 2.81 2.60 0.40
CA PRO A 350 3.40 2.95 1.69
C PRO A 350 4.23 4.23 1.67
N LYS A 351 4.67 4.70 0.49
CA LYS A 351 5.45 5.94 0.37
C LYS A 351 4.59 7.18 0.52
N SER A 352 3.39 7.17 -0.07
CA SER A 352 2.46 8.29 0.01
C SER A 352 1.37 8.12 1.09
N GLY A 353 1.27 6.92 1.68
CA GLY A 353 0.21 6.59 2.63
C GLY A 353 -1.18 6.54 2.02
N ARG A 354 -1.30 6.28 0.71
CA ARG A 354 -2.57 6.37 -0.05
C ARG A 354 -2.99 5.01 -0.60
N MET A 355 -4.29 4.82 -0.74
CA MET A 355 -4.80 3.75 -1.59
C MET A 355 -4.74 4.18 -3.05
N VAL A 356 -4.25 3.29 -3.89
CA VAL A 356 -4.21 3.42 -5.35
C VAL A 356 -5.26 2.48 -5.91
N ILE A 357 -6.22 3.01 -6.66
CA ILE A 357 -7.31 2.24 -7.25
C ILE A 357 -7.16 2.24 -8.76
N LEU A 358 -7.19 1.06 -9.33
CA LEU A 358 -7.33 0.82 -10.75
C LEU A 358 -8.78 0.45 -11.03
N GLY A 359 -9.36 0.97 -12.09
CA GLY A 359 -10.72 0.64 -12.49
C GLY A 359 -11.04 1.25 -13.86
N ASN A 360 -12.31 1.22 -14.24
CA ASN A 360 -12.77 1.83 -15.47
C ASN A 360 -13.66 3.04 -15.17
N THR A 361 -13.50 4.10 -15.96
CA THR A 361 -14.41 5.26 -15.94
C THR A 361 -15.76 4.88 -16.50
N GLN A 362 -16.77 5.74 -16.34
CA GLN A 362 -18.10 5.57 -16.93
C GLN A 362 -18.07 5.44 -18.47
N ASN A 363 -17.01 5.95 -19.12
CA ASN A 363 -16.80 5.82 -20.56
C ASN A 363 -16.02 4.56 -20.94
N GLY A 364 -15.80 3.63 -20.00
CA GLY A 364 -15.10 2.37 -20.24
C GLY A 364 -13.58 2.51 -20.42
N GLN A 365 -12.98 3.64 -20.03
CA GLN A 365 -11.54 3.82 -20.09
C GLN A 365 -10.89 3.37 -18.79
N ARG A 366 -9.85 2.56 -18.87
CA ARG A 366 -9.05 2.19 -17.70
C ARG A 366 -8.34 3.42 -17.14
N ALA A 367 -8.44 3.61 -15.84
CA ALA A 367 -7.91 4.78 -15.16
C ALA A 367 -7.33 4.43 -13.78
N LEU A 368 -6.53 5.34 -13.24
CA LEU A 368 -6.03 5.30 -11.87
C LEU A 368 -6.64 6.41 -11.03
N TRP A 369 -6.96 6.07 -9.79
CA TRP A 369 -7.34 7.00 -8.74
C TRP A 369 -6.40 6.85 -7.55
N GLN A 370 -6.26 7.91 -6.76
CA GLN A 370 -5.61 7.86 -5.46
C GLN A 370 -6.52 8.47 -4.40
N SER A 371 -6.52 7.89 -3.21
CA SER A 371 -7.17 8.48 -2.03
C SER A 371 -6.35 9.64 -1.46
N ALA A 372 -6.92 10.42 -0.55
CA ALA A 372 -6.15 11.13 0.46
C ALA A 372 -5.33 10.12 1.29
N PRO A 373 -4.29 10.54 2.04
CA PRO A 373 -3.58 9.64 2.94
C PRO A 373 -4.54 8.89 3.86
N VAL A 374 -4.37 7.57 3.98
CA VAL A 374 -5.28 6.70 4.74
C VAL A 374 -4.86 6.73 6.20
N ASN A 375 -5.44 7.62 6.96
CA ASN A 375 -5.21 7.75 8.38
C ASN A 375 -6.20 6.85 9.12
N GLN A 376 -5.90 5.60 9.35
CA GLN A 376 -6.72 4.66 10.13
C GLN A 376 -8.26 4.73 9.91
N ASN A 377 -8.69 5.45 8.88
CA ASN A 377 -10.08 5.66 8.53
C ASN A 377 -10.45 4.75 7.37
N SER A 378 -11.39 3.85 7.61
CA SER A 378 -11.94 2.95 6.59
C SER A 378 -12.64 3.67 5.43
N ALA A 379 -12.95 4.95 5.56
CA ALA A 379 -13.70 5.74 4.55
C ALA A 379 -12.82 6.39 3.46
N TRP A 380 -11.59 5.89 3.24
CA TRP A 380 -10.67 6.41 2.22
C TRP A 380 -11.29 6.49 0.80
N GLY A 381 -12.25 5.62 0.51
CA GLY A 381 -12.95 5.61 -0.77
C GLY A 381 -13.68 6.90 -1.14
N ASN A 382 -14.09 7.70 -0.15
CA ASN A 382 -14.77 8.99 -0.38
C ASN A 382 -13.80 10.11 -0.79
N THR A 383 -12.49 9.85 -0.75
CA THR A 383 -11.45 10.85 -1.02
C THR A 383 -10.73 10.60 -2.35
N LEU A 384 -11.22 9.67 -3.18
CA LEU A 384 -10.58 9.29 -4.43
C LEU A 384 -10.54 10.45 -5.43
N GLN A 385 -9.37 10.67 -6.01
CA GLN A 385 -9.15 11.60 -7.10
C GLN A 385 -8.53 10.87 -8.28
N GLN A 386 -9.11 11.04 -9.47
CA GLN A 386 -8.58 10.45 -10.69
C GLN A 386 -7.23 11.08 -11.04
N GLN A 387 -6.24 10.23 -11.27
CA GLN A 387 -4.86 10.63 -11.61
C GLN A 387 -4.60 10.65 -13.11
N GLY A 388 -5.35 9.87 -13.88
CA GLY A 388 -5.24 9.78 -15.33
C GLY A 388 -5.84 8.50 -15.88
N THR A 389 -5.82 8.38 -17.21
CA THR A 389 -6.29 7.22 -17.97
C THR A 389 -5.13 6.54 -18.69
N PHE A 390 -5.23 5.22 -18.83
CA PHE A 390 -4.29 4.47 -19.65
C PHE A 390 -4.58 4.70 -21.13
N SER A 391 -3.53 4.63 -21.94
CA SER A 391 -3.60 4.76 -23.40
C SER A 391 -3.07 3.51 -24.11
N GLY A 392 -3.31 3.41 -25.43
CA GLY A 392 -2.80 2.31 -26.25
C GLY A 392 -3.31 0.94 -25.80
N ALA A 393 -2.41 -0.02 -25.72
CA ALA A 393 -2.73 -1.41 -25.42
C ALA A 393 -3.25 -1.65 -23.98
N MET A 394 -2.95 -0.75 -23.04
CA MET A 394 -3.46 -0.81 -21.66
C MET A 394 -4.81 -0.11 -21.50
N ASN A 395 -5.28 0.64 -22.51
CA ASN A 395 -6.64 1.17 -22.52
C ASN A 395 -7.61 0.02 -22.83
N GLY A 396 -8.19 -0.54 -21.80
CA GLY A 396 -9.13 -1.65 -21.90
C GLY A 396 -10.31 -1.44 -20.99
N ASN A 397 -11.38 -2.14 -21.32
CA ASN A 397 -12.66 -2.11 -20.61
C ASN A 397 -12.96 -3.44 -19.89
N ARG A 398 -11.99 -4.37 -19.90
CA ARG A 398 -12.09 -5.68 -19.27
C ARG A 398 -11.38 -5.67 -17.92
N GLU A 399 -11.39 -6.79 -17.27
CA GLU A 399 -10.85 -7.04 -15.95
C GLU A 399 -9.37 -6.65 -15.86
N SER A 400 -9.00 -6.09 -14.74
CA SER A 400 -7.62 -5.71 -14.46
C SER A 400 -7.32 -5.69 -12.97
N GLN A 401 -6.07 -5.90 -12.63
CA GLN A 401 -5.61 -5.89 -11.23
C GLN A 401 -4.36 -5.03 -11.10
N ILE A 402 -4.32 -4.23 -10.03
CA ILE A 402 -3.12 -3.56 -9.56
C ILE A 402 -2.61 -4.26 -8.32
N VAL A 403 -1.30 -4.45 -8.24
CA VAL A 403 -0.60 -4.98 -7.06
C VAL A 403 0.61 -4.12 -6.73
N ALA A 404 0.88 -3.95 -5.44
CA ALA A 404 2.16 -3.43 -4.97
C ALA A 404 3.19 -4.56 -5.01
N LEU A 405 4.37 -4.27 -5.54
CA LEU A 405 5.48 -5.23 -5.64
C LEU A 405 6.28 -5.24 -4.33
N PRO A 406 6.63 -6.41 -3.77
CA PRO A 406 7.38 -6.53 -2.52
C PRO A 406 8.70 -5.76 -2.49
N LYS A 407 9.41 -5.70 -3.62
CA LYS A 407 10.67 -4.93 -3.73
C LYS A 407 10.46 -3.44 -4.05
N GLY A 408 9.23 -3.03 -4.13
CA GLY A 408 8.84 -1.64 -4.37
C GLY A 408 8.33 -1.37 -5.78
N GLY A 409 7.44 -0.40 -5.87
CA GLY A 409 6.73 -0.08 -7.10
C GLY A 409 5.40 -0.83 -7.23
N PHE A 410 4.85 -0.78 -8.43
CA PHE A 410 3.52 -1.29 -8.73
C PHE A 410 3.53 -2.02 -10.06
N MET A 411 2.62 -2.96 -10.18
CA MET A 411 2.33 -3.66 -11.42
C MET A 411 0.81 -3.62 -11.68
N VAL A 412 0.44 -3.39 -12.93
CA VAL A 412 -0.93 -3.58 -13.43
C VAL A 412 -0.91 -4.70 -14.45
N VAL A 413 -1.81 -5.67 -14.28
CA VAL A 413 -2.16 -6.65 -15.32
C VAL A 413 -3.57 -6.36 -15.80
N GLY A 414 -3.85 -6.52 -17.10
CA GLY A 414 -5.15 -6.18 -17.64
C GLY A 414 -5.49 -6.96 -18.90
N ALA A 415 -6.77 -7.31 -18.99
CA ALA A 415 -7.40 -7.79 -20.22
C ALA A 415 -8.01 -6.63 -21.02
N GLY A 416 -8.33 -6.88 -22.26
CA GLY A 416 -9.01 -5.92 -23.12
C GLY A 416 -9.68 -6.60 -24.30
N GLU A 417 -10.59 -5.87 -24.93
CA GLU A 417 -11.18 -6.24 -26.21
C GLU A 417 -11.30 -5.03 -27.12
N THR A 418 -11.30 -5.29 -28.41
CA THR A 418 -11.57 -4.27 -29.42
C THR A 418 -13.06 -3.88 -29.41
N PRO A 419 -13.43 -2.74 -30.02
CA PRO A 419 -14.86 -2.40 -30.20
C PRO A 419 -15.69 -3.48 -30.94
N ASN A 420 -15.04 -4.36 -31.71
CA ASN A 420 -15.67 -5.48 -32.39
C ASN A 420 -15.59 -6.79 -31.57
N HIS A 421 -15.41 -6.70 -30.26
CA HIS A 421 -15.33 -7.83 -29.34
C HIS A 421 -14.23 -8.86 -29.65
N GLN A 422 -13.14 -8.43 -30.29
CA GLN A 422 -11.96 -9.27 -30.44
C GLN A 422 -11.09 -9.18 -29.18
N THR A 423 -10.75 -10.31 -28.62
CA THR A 423 -9.87 -10.43 -27.45
C THR A 423 -8.47 -9.87 -27.74
N LEU A 424 -8.03 -8.97 -26.91
CA LEU A 424 -6.66 -8.44 -26.91
C LEU A 424 -5.76 -9.31 -26.00
N PRO A 425 -4.43 -9.26 -26.17
CA PRO A 425 -3.51 -9.93 -25.25
C PRO A 425 -3.69 -9.48 -23.80
N ILE A 426 -3.49 -10.38 -22.83
CA ILE A 426 -3.23 -9.97 -21.46
C ILE A 426 -1.93 -9.19 -21.45
N GLN A 427 -1.97 -8.00 -20.91
CA GLN A 427 -0.84 -7.09 -20.86
C GLN A 427 -0.50 -6.70 -19.42
N ALA A 428 0.75 -6.33 -19.20
CA ALA A 428 1.15 -5.74 -17.92
C ALA A 428 2.06 -4.52 -18.13
N VAL A 429 2.03 -3.64 -17.16
CA VAL A 429 2.97 -2.52 -16.98
C VAL A 429 3.47 -2.51 -15.56
N THR A 430 4.70 -2.03 -15.37
CA THR A 430 5.31 -1.82 -14.06
C THR A 430 5.90 -0.42 -13.95
N ALA A 431 5.90 0.14 -12.75
CA ALA A 431 6.55 1.42 -12.48
C ALA A 431 6.87 1.56 -10.99
N SER A 432 7.84 2.41 -10.65
CA SER A 432 8.19 2.70 -9.26
C SER A 432 7.16 3.57 -8.52
N THR A 433 6.26 4.23 -9.26
CA THR A 433 5.17 5.06 -8.72
C THR A 433 3.86 4.80 -9.45
N PRO A 434 2.70 5.05 -8.83
CA PRO A 434 1.40 4.88 -9.48
C PRO A 434 1.26 5.72 -10.77
N GLN A 435 1.73 6.96 -10.77
CA GLN A 435 1.67 7.85 -11.93
C GLN A 435 2.56 7.33 -13.08
N GLY A 436 3.69 6.70 -12.75
CA GLY A 436 4.58 6.09 -13.73
C GLY A 436 3.92 4.97 -14.55
N LEU A 437 2.94 4.28 -13.97
CA LEU A 437 2.17 3.23 -14.67
C LEU A 437 1.43 3.76 -15.91
N LEU A 438 0.95 5.00 -15.86
CA LEU A 438 0.21 5.62 -16.97
C LEU A 438 1.08 5.87 -18.21
N ALA A 439 2.39 6.03 -18.01
CA ALA A 439 3.37 6.28 -19.07
C ALA A 439 4.21 5.04 -19.43
N ALA A 440 4.08 3.94 -18.68
CA ALA A 440 4.88 2.74 -18.87
C ALA A 440 4.48 2.01 -20.15
N ALA A 441 5.49 1.48 -20.86
CA ALA A 441 5.25 0.66 -22.04
C ALA A 441 4.71 -0.73 -21.64
N PRO A 442 3.60 -1.18 -22.22
CA PRO A 442 3.01 -2.48 -21.88
C PRO A 442 3.81 -3.64 -22.48
N THR A 443 3.89 -4.74 -21.72
CA THR A 443 4.40 -6.03 -22.16
C THR A 443 3.25 -7.00 -22.32
N ALA A 444 3.13 -7.64 -23.49
CA ALA A 444 2.16 -8.70 -23.73
C ALA A 444 2.61 -9.98 -22.98
N LEU A 445 1.77 -10.48 -22.07
CA LEU A 445 2.02 -11.66 -21.27
C LEU A 445 1.44 -12.93 -21.90
N VAL A 446 0.17 -12.91 -22.28
CA VAL A 446 -0.54 -14.04 -22.90
C VAL A 446 -1.25 -13.55 -24.16
N ASN A 447 -0.95 -14.17 -25.29
CA ASN A 447 -1.55 -13.81 -26.56
C ASN A 447 -2.80 -14.66 -26.86
N PRO A 448 -3.86 -14.10 -27.48
CA PRO A 448 -5.03 -14.85 -27.92
C PRO A 448 -4.71 -15.91 -28.97
N LYS A 449 -3.55 -15.84 -29.64
CA LYS A 449 -3.06 -16.90 -30.56
C LYS A 449 -2.67 -18.17 -29.82
N ASP A 450 -2.14 -18.02 -28.59
CA ASP A 450 -1.69 -19.11 -27.75
C ASP A 450 -2.79 -19.61 -26.82
N LEU A 451 -3.67 -18.69 -26.38
CA LEU A 451 -4.83 -19.00 -25.57
C LEU A 451 -6.03 -18.16 -26.06
N PRO A 452 -6.87 -18.70 -26.96
CA PRO A 452 -8.04 -17.98 -27.50
C PRO A 452 -9.00 -17.53 -26.42
N GLN A 453 -9.61 -16.36 -26.58
CA GLN A 453 -10.61 -15.80 -25.67
C GLN A 453 -10.12 -15.60 -24.23
N VAL A 454 -8.82 -15.35 -24.06
CA VAL A 454 -8.21 -15.13 -22.76
C VAL A 454 -8.68 -13.81 -22.12
N TYR A 455 -9.04 -13.85 -20.83
CA TYR A 455 -9.45 -12.68 -20.03
C TYR A 455 -9.23 -12.93 -18.53
N GLY A 456 -9.73 -12.04 -17.65
CA GLY A 456 -9.77 -12.20 -16.21
C GLY A 456 -8.42 -12.47 -15.55
N PRO A 457 -7.35 -11.68 -15.85
CA PRO A 457 -6.07 -11.92 -15.19
C PRO A 457 -6.15 -11.58 -13.71
N THR A 458 -5.69 -12.52 -12.85
CA THR A 458 -5.51 -12.28 -11.41
C THR A 458 -4.15 -12.79 -10.96
N VAL A 459 -3.45 -11.98 -10.16
CA VAL A 459 -2.17 -12.37 -9.54
C VAL A 459 -2.47 -13.21 -8.31
N THR A 460 -2.00 -14.45 -8.30
CA THR A 460 -2.23 -15.41 -7.22
C THR A 460 -1.06 -15.49 -6.24
N GLY A 461 0.14 -15.10 -6.68
CA GLY A 461 1.33 -15.12 -5.83
C GLY A 461 2.46 -14.28 -6.38
N ILE A 462 3.30 -13.80 -5.49
CA ILE A 462 4.56 -13.12 -5.81
C ILE A 462 5.64 -13.75 -4.93
N GLN A 463 6.66 -14.34 -5.55
CA GLN A 463 7.78 -14.99 -4.86
C GLN A 463 9.09 -14.37 -5.28
N GLU A 464 9.98 -14.13 -4.35
CA GLU A 464 11.34 -13.72 -4.66
C GLU A 464 12.20 -14.96 -4.98
N ILE A 465 12.78 -14.99 -6.18
CA ILE A 465 13.68 -16.04 -6.62
C ILE A 465 14.87 -15.37 -7.32
N ASN A 466 16.08 -15.59 -6.80
CA ASN A 466 17.32 -15.04 -7.36
C ASN A 466 17.29 -13.51 -7.56
N GLY A 467 16.74 -12.78 -6.60
CA GLY A 467 16.66 -11.31 -6.64
C GLY A 467 15.58 -10.74 -7.54
N LYS A 468 14.82 -11.57 -8.23
CA LYS A 468 13.68 -11.20 -9.09
C LYS A 468 12.36 -11.61 -8.43
N GLU A 469 11.29 -10.95 -8.82
CA GLU A 469 9.93 -11.30 -8.40
C GLU A 469 9.28 -12.20 -9.46
N VAL A 470 9.05 -13.45 -9.11
CA VAL A 470 8.30 -14.41 -9.93
C VAL A 470 6.82 -14.26 -9.61
N ILE A 471 6.08 -13.83 -10.59
CA ILE A 471 4.64 -13.56 -10.49
C ILE A 471 3.88 -14.81 -10.96
N SER A 472 3.05 -15.36 -10.10
CA SER A 472 2.06 -16.36 -10.46
C SER A 472 0.77 -15.68 -10.81
N MET A 473 0.21 -15.99 -11.97
CA MET A 473 -1.01 -15.39 -12.48
C MET A 473 -1.97 -16.47 -12.97
N ARG A 474 -3.24 -16.28 -12.72
CA ARG A 474 -4.34 -17.05 -13.30
C ARG A 474 -5.00 -16.22 -14.39
N VAL A 475 -5.43 -16.85 -15.47
CA VAL A 475 -6.24 -16.27 -16.54
C VAL A 475 -7.35 -17.24 -16.90
N SER A 476 -8.43 -16.72 -17.44
CA SER A 476 -9.61 -17.52 -17.83
C SER A 476 -9.88 -17.44 -19.32
N THR A 477 -10.66 -18.40 -19.84
CA THR A 477 -11.24 -18.40 -21.19
C THR A 477 -12.72 -18.73 -21.10
N TYR A 478 -13.53 -18.23 -22.01
CA TYR A 478 -14.99 -18.51 -21.97
C TYR A 478 -15.49 -19.53 -23.00
N GLY A 479 -14.61 -20.15 -23.79
CA GLY A 479 -14.94 -21.25 -24.71
C GLY A 479 -15.48 -20.82 -26.08
N ASP A 480 -15.36 -21.71 -27.08
CA ASP A 480 -15.81 -21.48 -28.46
C ASP A 480 -17.30 -21.74 -28.63
N GLY A 481 -18.09 -20.68 -28.75
CA GLY A 481 -19.52 -20.76 -29.13
C GLY A 481 -20.48 -21.25 -28.03
N HIS A 482 -19.94 -21.79 -26.92
CA HIS A 482 -20.69 -22.11 -25.71
C HIS A 482 -19.91 -21.60 -24.51
N TYR A 483 -20.60 -21.04 -23.51
CA TYR A 483 -19.99 -20.65 -22.27
C TYR A 483 -19.44 -21.87 -21.53
N ASP A 484 -18.12 -22.04 -21.57
CA ASP A 484 -17.37 -23.13 -20.93
C ASP A 484 -16.09 -22.52 -20.34
N PRO A 485 -16.22 -21.77 -19.21
CA PRO A 485 -15.09 -21.09 -18.61
C PRO A 485 -14.06 -22.08 -18.13
N ARG A 486 -12.80 -21.81 -18.46
CA ARG A 486 -11.64 -22.60 -18.05
C ARG A 486 -10.55 -21.73 -17.52
N THR A 487 -9.91 -22.20 -16.48
CA THR A 487 -8.85 -21.51 -15.77
C THR A 487 -7.48 -22.04 -16.14
N TYR A 488 -6.52 -21.15 -16.30
CA TYR A 488 -5.13 -21.48 -16.64
C TYR A 488 -4.19 -20.71 -15.72
N THR A 489 -3.10 -21.38 -15.33
CA THR A 489 -2.01 -20.75 -14.59
C THR A 489 -0.81 -20.48 -15.49
N THR A 490 -0.13 -19.41 -15.23
CA THR A 490 1.11 -19.02 -15.89
C THR A 490 1.99 -18.22 -14.93
N THR A 491 3.25 -18.04 -15.26
CA THR A 491 4.20 -17.25 -14.49
C THR A 491 5.01 -16.34 -15.39
N PHE A 492 5.43 -15.20 -14.84
CA PHE A 492 6.40 -14.32 -15.48
C PHE A 492 7.26 -13.65 -14.42
N THR A 493 8.31 -12.99 -14.85
CA THR A 493 9.30 -12.42 -13.93
C THR A 493 9.36 -10.90 -14.06
N VAL A 494 9.48 -10.25 -12.92
CA VAL A 494 9.72 -8.81 -12.79
C VAL A 494 11.10 -8.62 -12.17
N THR A 495 11.95 -7.83 -12.81
CA THR A 495 13.22 -7.34 -12.26
C THR A 495 12.96 -6.01 -11.55
N PRO A 496 13.23 -5.90 -10.23
CA PRO A 496 12.98 -4.72 -9.42
C PRO A 496 13.69 -3.46 -9.87
#